data_9d9e1f6ede9b3cc4ebd08c09bd7c5a2b
#
_entry.id   9d9e1f6ede9b3cc4ebd08c09bd7c5a2b
#
_cell.length_a   1.000
_cell.length_b   1.000
_cell.length_c   1.000
_cell.angle_alpha   90.00
_cell.angle_beta   90.00
_cell.angle_gamma   90.00
#
_symmetry.space_group_name_H-M   'P 1'
#
loop_
_entity.id
_entity.type
_entity.pdbx_description
1 polymer ?
#
loop_
_entity_poly.entity_id
_entity_poly.type
_entity_poly.pdbx_seq_one_letter_code
_entity_poly.pdbx_strand_id
1 'polypeptide(L)'
;MMPDKTLKQIDVLRHELKALRYILDNFHAGKLPSAALPPREDFLSGQAREIYETIRQAPSRDAAEARIGELSLDDVDVASFLRLSGDHYYTYPALVHERAEALRAGRLRIEAA
;
A
#
# COMPACT_ATOMS: atom_id res chain seq x y z
N MET A 1 -9.57 -1.03 27.40
CA MET A 1 -8.48 -1.97 27.09
C MET A 1 -7.35 -1.23 26.38
N MET A 2 -6.13 -1.45 26.82
CA MET A 2 -4.97 -0.87 26.14
C MET A 2 -4.78 -1.56 24.77
N PRO A 3 -4.40 -0.84 23.71
CA PRO A 3 -4.07 -1.50 22.45
C PRO A 3 -2.84 -2.40 22.64
N ASP A 4 -2.85 -3.54 21.96
CA ASP A 4 -1.76 -4.50 22.07
C ASP A 4 -0.45 -3.97 21.49
N LYS A 5 -0.54 -3.05 20.55
CA LYS A 5 0.63 -2.56 19.83
C LYS A 5 0.41 -1.15 19.29
N THR A 6 1.44 -0.32 19.42
CA THR A 6 1.52 1.00 18.80
C THR A 6 2.48 0.94 17.62
N LEU A 7 2.01 1.38 16.45
CA LEU A 7 2.78 1.37 15.21
C LEU A 7 3.34 2.76 14.93
N LYS A 8 4.53 2.81 14.37
CA LYS A 8 5.09 4.06 13.84
C LYS A 8 4.51 4.35 12.47
N GLN A 9 4.30 5.63 12.15
CA GLN A 9 3.75 6.03 10.86
C GLN A 9 4.59 5.51 9.69
N ILE A 10 5.91 5.55 9.81
CA ILE A 10 6.80 5.05 8.77
C ILE A 10 6.63 3.54 8.54
N ASP A 11 6.37 2.78 9.59
CA ASP A 11 6.16 1.34 9.46
C ASP A 11 4.83 1.03 8.79
N VAL A 12 3.81 1.84 9.04
CA VAL A 12 2.52 1.75 8.33
C VAL A 12 2.73 2.00 6.84
N LEU A 13 3.43 3.07 6.49
CA LEU A 13 3.71 3.41 5.10
C LEU A 13 4.49 2.29 4.39
N ARG A 14 5.54 1.78 5.02
CA ARG A 14 6.34 0.69 4.46
C ARG A 14 5.51 -0.57 4.21
N HIS A 15 4.65 -0.92 5.14
CA HIS A 15 3.73 -2.05 5.00
C HIS A 15 2.82 -1.86 3.78
N GLU A 16 2.27 -0.67 3.65
CA GLU A 16 1.36 -0.35 2.56
C GLU A 16 2.09 -0.31 1.21
N LEU A 17 3.31 0.22 1.17
CA LEU A 17 4.12 0.23 -0.06
C LEU A 17 4.44 -1.18 -0.55
N LYS A 18 4.72 -2.11 0.36
CA LYS A 18 4.95 -3.51 0.00
C LYS A 18 3.70 -4.16 -0.59
N ALA A 19 2.52 -3.82 -0.06
CA ALA A 19 1.25 -4.29 -0.62
C ALA A 19 1.00 -3.67 -2.00
N LEU A 20 1.30 -2.38 -2.16
CA LEU A 20 1.16 -1.69 -3.43
C LEU A 20 2.11 -2.26 -4.49
N ARG A 21 3.32 -2.65 -4.10
CA ARG A 21 4.24 -3.31 -5.02
C ARG A 21 3.69 -4.66 -5.50
N TYR A 22 3.09 -5.44 -4.61
CA TYR A 22 2.42 -6.67 -4.98
C TYR A 22 1.29 -6.40 -5.99
N ILE A 23 0.48 -5.39 -5.73
CA ILE A 23 -0.64 -5.01 -6.61
C ILE A 23 -0.10 -4.55 -7.97
N LEU A 24 0.92 -3.71 -7.99
CA LEU A 24 1.54 -3.24 -9.25
C LEU A 24 2.01 -4.42 -10.11
N ASP A 25 2.65 -5.41 -9.49
CA ASP A 25 3.23 -6.53 -10.22
C ASP A 25 2.19 -7.56 -10.68
N ASN A 26 1.02 -7.62 -10.05
CA ASN A 26 0.08 -8.72 -10.27
C ASN A 26 -1.28 -8.31 -10.81
N PHE A 27 -1.75 -7.09 -10.56
CA PHE A 27 -3.10 -6.66 -10.94
C PHE A 27 -3.27 -6.64 -12.47
N HIS A 28 -2.42 -5.91 -13.17
CA HIS A 28 -2.50 -5.81 -14.64
C HIS A 28 -2.03 -7.09 -15.36
N ALA A 29 -1.35 -7.97 -14.65
CA ALA A 29 -0.97 -9.28 -15.18
C ALA A 29 -2.10 -10.30 -15.13
N GLY A 30 -3.26 -9.92 -14.59
CA GLY A 30 -4.41 -10.82 -14.45
C GLY A 30 -4.27 -11.84 -13.32
N LYS A 31 -3.27 -11.70 -12.45
CA LYS A 31 -3.03 -12.61 -11.34
C LYS A 31 -3.73 -12.20 -10.05
N LEU A 32 -4.25 -10.98 -10.00
CA LEU A 32 -4.95 -10.44 -8.84
C LEU A 32 -6.27 -9.85 -9.30
N PRO A 33 -7.41 -10.52 -9.04
CA PRO A 33 -8.71 -10.01 -9.48
C PRO A 33 -9.09 -8.76 -8.69
N SER A 34 -9.91 -7.90 -9.31
CA SER A 34 -10.39 -6.67 -8.66
C SER A 34 -11.10 -6.94 -7.34
N ALA A 35 -11.81 -8.06 -7.22
CA ALA A 35 -12.51 -8.45 -5.99
C ALA A 35 -11.55 -8.74 -4.83
N ALA A 36 -10.29 -9.04 -5.11
CA ALA A 36 -9.27 -9.29 -4.08
C ALA A 36 -8.56 -8.01 -3.62
N LEU A 37 -8.85 -6.87 -4.24
CA LEU A 37 -8.24 -5.60 -3.86
C LEU A 37 -8.96 -5.01 -2.64
N PRO A 38 -8.20 -4.48 -1.65
CA PRO A 38 -8.85 -3.83 -0.51
C PRO A 38 -9.50 -2.51 -0.92
N PRO A 39 -10.48 -2.02 -0.14
CA PRO A 39 -10.99 -0.67 -0.34
C PRO A 39 -9.87 0.36 -0.18
N ARG A 40 -9.97 1.46 -0.91
CA ARG A 40 -9.00 2.57 -0.83
C ARG A 40 -8.78 3.04 0.62
N GLU A 41 -9.85 3.07 1.39
CA GLU A 41 -9.85 3.54 2.77
C GLU A 41 -9.00 2.69 3.72
N ASP A 42 -8.66 1.46 3.33
CA ASP A 42 -7.79 0.60 4.11
C ASP A 42 -6.33 1.05 4.06
N PHE A 43 -5.96 1.80 3.03
CA PHE A 43 -4.65 2.45 2.97
C PHE A 43 -4.71 3.73 3.79
N LEU A 44 -3.95 3.79 4.87
CA LEU A 44 -4.01 4.87 5.86
C LEU A 44 -3.14 6.05 5.48
N SER A 45 -2.07 5.81 4.74
CA SER A 45 -1.18 6.86 4.26
C SER A 45 -1.75 7.52 3.00
N GLY A 46 -1.74 8.85 2.95
CA GLY A 46 -2.16 9.60 1.76
C GLY A 46 -1.32 9.28 0.54
N GLN A 47 -0.01 9.09 0.72
CA GLN A 47 0.89 8.71 -0.34
C GLN A 47 0.54 7.32 -0.89
N ALA A 48 0.24 6.37 -0.01
CA ALA A 48 -0.16 5.02 -0.42
C ALA A 48 -1.47 5.03 -1.20
N ARG A 49 -2.45 5.83 -0.77
CA ARG A 49 -3.72 5.96 -1.50
C ARG A 49 -3.51 6.51 -2.90
N GLU A 50 -2.64 7.50 -3.04
CA GLU A 50 -2.35 8.11 -4.34
C GLU A 50 -1.70 7.11 -5.29
N ILE A 51 -0.74 6.32 -4.80
CA ILE A 51 -0.12 5.25 -5.58
C ILE A 51 -1.17 4.20 -5.96
N TYR A 52 -2.02 3.79 -5.03
CA TYR A 52 -3.06 2.80 -5.25
C TYR A 52 -4.02 3.21 -6.36
N GLU A 53 -4.51 4.45 -6.30
CA GLU A 53 -5.40 4.97 -7.34
C GLU A 53 -4.71 5.04 -8.69
N THR A 54 -3.45 5.44 -8.72
CA THR A 54 -2.66 5.49 -9.96
C THR A 54 -2.56 4.12 -10.59
N ILE A 55 -2.30 3.07 -9.80
CA ILE A 55 -2.22 1.69 -10.29
C ILE A 55 -3.57 1.26 -10.87
N ARG A 56 -4.66 1.53 -10.17
CA ARG A 56 -6.00 1.07 -10.59
C ARG A 56 -6.51 1.78 -11.83
N GLN A 57 -6.19 3.05 -11.99
CA GLN A 57 -6.67 3.87 -13.10
C GLN A 57 -5.83 3.72 -14.37
N ALA A 58 -4.61 3.24 -14.26
CA ALA A 58 -3.73 3.08 -15.41
C ALA A 58 -4.19 1.89 -16.28
N PRO A 59 -4.02 1.99 -17.61
CA PRO A 59 -4.43 0.92 -18.52
C PRO A 59 -3.50 -0.30 -18.50
N SER A 60 -2.28 -0.16 -17.98
CA SER A 60 -1.29 -1.22 -17.94
C SER A 60 -0.32 -1.01 -16.78
N ARG A 61 0.48 -2.04 -16.48
CA ARG A 61 1.54 -1.95 -15.47
C ARG A 61 2.56 -0.88 -15.86
N ASP A 62 2.97 -0.84 -17.12
CA ASP A 62 3.97 0.13 -17.58
C ASP A 62 3.45 1.56 -17.47
N ALA A 63 2.18 1.78 -17.80
CA ALA A 63 1.54 3.09 -17.63
C ALA A 63 1.45 3.48 -16.16
N ALA A 64 1.11 2.53 -15.29
CA ALA A 64 1.06 2.77 -13.86
C ALA A 64 2.45 3.17 -13.32
N GLU A 65 3.47 2.44 -13.69
CA GLU A 65 4.85 2.68 -13.28
C GLU A 65 5.32 4.08 -13.71
N ALA A 66 5.04 4.45 -14.96
CA ALA A 66 5.39 5.76 -15.48
C ALA A 66 4.67 6.89 -14.73
N ARG A 67 3.37 6.72 -14.45
CA ARG A 67 2.57 7.71 -13.72
C ARG A 67 3.03 7.85 -12.27
N ILE A 68 3.37 6.73 -11.61
CA ILE A 68 3.92 6.76 -10.26
C ILE A 68 5.23 7.53 -10.23
N GLY A 69 6.08 7.34 -11.23
CA GLY A 69 7.35 8.06 -11.35
C GLY A 69 7.19 9.57 -11.45
N GLU A 70 6.01 10.06 -11.85
CA GLU A 70 5.70 11.48 -11.96
C GLU A 70 5.09 12.07 -10.68
N LEU A 71 4.73 11.23 -9.69
CA LEU A 71 4.13 11.72 -8.46
C LEU A 71 5.16 12.44 -7.60
N SER A 72 4.69 13.51 -6.94
CA SER A 72 5.49 14.27 -5.98
C SER A 72 4.99 13.91 -4.59
N LEU A 73 5.71 13.02 -3.89
CA LEU A 73 5.30 12.45 -2.62
C LEU A 73 6.31 12.84 -1.54
N ASP A 74 5.82 13.34 -0.40
CA ASP A 74 6.66 13.94 0.64
C ASP A 74 7.62 12.95 1.32
N ASP A 75 7.12 11.80 1.73
CA ASP A 75 7.89 10.84 2.53
C ASP A 75 8.22 9.57 1.76
N VAL A 76 8.01 9.56 0.45
CA VAL A 76 8.23 8.39 -0.39
C VAL A 76 9.31 8.67 -1.42
N ASP A 77 10.38 7.89 -1.37
CA ASP A 77 11.33 7.84 -2.48
C ASP A 77 10.71 6.96 -3.57
N VAL A 78 10.10 7.58 -4.56
CA VAL A 78 9.43 6.90 -5.66
C VAL A 78 10.37 5.95 -6.39
N ALA A 79 11.62 6.37 -6.60
CA ALA A 79 12.60 5.53 -7.26
C ALA A 79 12.89 4.26 -6.45
N SER A 80 13.01 4.40 -5.12
CA SER A 80 13.19 3.24 -4.24
C SER A 80 11.97 2.32 -4.27
N PHE A 81 10.75 2.89 -4.24
CA PHE A 81 9.53 2.11 -4.36
C PHE A 81 9.51 1.30 -5.65
N LEU A 82 9.83 1.94 -6.78
CA LEU A 82 9.81 1.28 -8.08
C LEU A 82 10.89 0.19 -8.22
N ARG A 83 11.95 0.24 -7.41
CA ARG A 83 12.99 -0.79 -7.41
C ARG A 83 12.68 -2.00 -6.53
N LEU A 84 11.64 -1.92 -5.67
CA LEU A 84 11.24 -3.08 -4.87
C LEU A 84 10.82 -4.22 -5.80
N SER A 85 11.28 -5.41 -5.52
CA SER A 85 10.92 -6.60 -6.30
C SER A 85 11.19 -7.87 -5.50
N GLY A 86 10.51 -8.96 -5.87
CA GLY A 86 10.68 -10.24 -5.22
C GLY A 86 9.74 -10.43 -4.02
N ASP A 87 9.48 -11.69 -3.73
CA ASP A 87 8.45 -12.08 -2.74
C ASP A 87 8.72 -11.54 -1.34
N HIS A 88 9.98 -11.42 -0.95
CA HIS A 88 10.33 -10.94 0.39
C HIS A 88 10.08 -9.44 0.60
N TYR A 89 9.76 -8.71 -0.46
CA TYR A 89 9.37 -7.30 -0.36
C TYR A 89 7.86 -7.10 -0.39
N TYR A 90 7.09 -8.17 -0.57
CA TYR A 90 5.65 -8.05 -0.68
C TYR A 90 4.96 -8.15 0.68
N THR A 91 3.88 -7.37 0.80
CA THR A 91 2.83 -7.59 1.79
C THR A 91 1.58 -7.90 0.99
N TYR A 92 0.89 -8.99 1.30
CA TYR A 92 -0.33 -9.34 0.58
C TYR A 92 -1.45 -8.35 0.92
N PRO A 93 -2.28 -7.96 -0.07
CA PRO A 93 -3.34 -6.96 0.15
C PRO A 93 -4.30 -7.30 1.30
N ALA A 94 -4.58 -8.58 1.53
CA ALA A 94 -5.43 -8.99 2.66
C ALA A 94 -4.89 -8.50 4.01
N LEU A 95 -3.57 -8.40 4.16
CA LEU A 95 -2.95 -7.92 5.40
C LEU A 95 -3.17 -6.42 5.62
N VAL A 96 -3.31 -5.64 4.55
CA VAL A 96 -3.68 -4.23 4.64
C VAL A 96 -5.07 -4.10 5.25
N HIS A 97 -6.01 -4.91 4.76
CA HIS A 97 -7.38 -4.94 5.28
C HIS A 97 -7.40 -5.37 6.76
N GLU A 98 -6.69 -6.45 7.12
CA GLU A 98 -6.62 -6.92 8.50
C GLU A 98 -6.08 -5.85 9.44
N ARG A 99 -5.03 -5.14 9.03
CA ARG A 99 -4.47 -4.05 9.85
C ARG A 99 -5.46 -2.91 10.01
N ALA A 100 -6.14 -2.51 8.94
CA ALA A 100 -7.15 -1.46 9.00
C ALA A 100 -8.28 -1.83 9.95
N GLU A 101 -8.76 -3.07 9.91
CA GLU A 101 -9.78 -3.58 10.83
C GLU A 101 -9.29 -3.57 12.28
N ALA A 102 -8.04 -3.98 12.53
CA ALA A 102 -7.47 -3.98 13.86
C ALA A 102 -7.37 -2.56 14.44
N LEU A 103 -7.05 -1.57 13.60
CA LEU A 103 -7.02 -0.16 14.01
C LEU A 103 -8.40 0.36 14.33
N ARG A 104 -9.42 0.05 13.52
CA ARG A 104 -10.81 0.43 13.78
C ARG A 104 -11.33 -0.20 15.06
N ALA A 105 -10.92 -1.44 15.34
CA ALA A 105 -11.32 -2.17 16.54
C ALA A 105 -10.53 -1.77 17.80
N GLY A 106 -9.54 -0.91 17.68
CA GLY A 106 -8.74 -0.45 18.81
C GLY A 106 -7.66 -1.42 19.27
N ARG A 107 -7.41 -2.50 18.51
CA ARG A 107 -6.35 -3.47 18.85
C ARG A 107 -4.95 -2.96 18.48
N LEU A 108 -4.88 -2.03 17.55
CA LEU A 108 -3.66 -1.34 17.15
C LEU A 108 -3.85 0.16 17.28
N ARG A 109 -2.76 0.88 17.43
CA ARG A 109 -2.73 2.35 17.45
C ARG A 109 -1.57 2.81 16.57
N ILE A 110 -1.77 3.94 15.89
CA ILE A 110 -0.70 4.61 15.18
C ILE A 110 -0.16 5.72 16.06
N GLU A 111 1.17 5.81 16.17
CA GLU A 111 1.85 6.84 16.90
C GLU A 111 1.50 8.22 16.33
N ALA A 112 1.19 9.17 17.21
CA ALA A 112 0.93 10.54 16.79
C ALA A 112 2.21 11.18 16.25
N ALA A 113 2.06 12.00 15.21
CA ALA A 113 3.19 12.69 14.61
C ALA A 113 3.78 13.75 15.57
#